data_fafc544c3e57ce25bbe6920b6df84ef6
#
_entry.id   fafc544c3e57ce25bbe6920b6df84ef6
#
_cell.length_a   1.000
_cell.length_b   1.000
_cell.length_c   1.000
_cell.angle_alpha   90.00
_cell.angle_beta   90.00
_cell.angle_gamma   90.00
#
_symmetry.space_group_name_H-M   'P 1'
#
loop_
_entity.id
_entity.type
_entity.pdbx_description
1 polymer ?
#
loop_
_entity_poly.entity_id
_entity_poly.type
_entity_poly.pdbx_seq_one_letter_code
_entity_poly.pdbx_strand_id
1 'polypeptide(L)'
;INERKNEFINIVLPIIVDQNRKIIVLRQRLIDSKNYLNQNKTLSQTDQVFIKNLATKYSVTTKNRHKIDIINDLLISIDIIPNSIVLAQAANESGWGSSRFATEFNALFGEYTYDINNGIIPARREEGKKHLVKYFKTIDKSVESYFININTHFAYDKFRKLRKIIRDKNNSFNNVDLLVDKLDAYAVNDEYVDIIISIIHDNELTQYDNILSLLTIS
;
A
#
# COMPACT_ATOMS: atom_id res chain seq x y z
N ILE A 1 -17.73 21.25 3.63
CA ILE A 1 -16.43 20.69 3.20
C ILE A 1 -15.87 19.79 4.31
N ASN A 2 -15.80 20.27 5.57
CA ASN A 2 -15.26 19.47 6.68
C ASN A 2 -16.09 18.22 7.00
N GLU A 3 -17.41 18.28 6.91
CA GLU A 3 -18.31 17.14 7.15
C GLU A 3 -18.01 16.00 6.16
N ARG A 4 -17.91 16.30 4.87
CA ARG A 4 -17.57 15.28 3.85
C ARG A 4 -16.18 14.67 4.06
N LYS A 5 -15.19 15.46 4.47
CA LYS A 5 -13.85 14.96 4.76
C LYS A 5 -13.88 13.99 5.94
N ASN A 6 -14.58 14.35 7.01
CA ASN A 6 -14.73 13.50 8.17
C ASN A 6 -15.48 12.20 7.85
N GLU A 7 -16.55 12.28 7.05
CA GLU A 7 -17.27 11.09 6.57
C GLU A 7 -16.36 10.17 5.75
N PHE A 8 -15.59 10.74 4.80
CA PHE A 8 -14.62 9.99 4.02
C PHE A 8 -13.59 9.29 4.91
N ILE A 9 -13.00 10.00 5.87
CA ILE A 9 -12.02 9.42 6.80
C ILE A 9 -12.68 8.30 7.61
N ASN A 10 -13.87 8.51 8.14
CA ASN A 10 -14.59 7.51 8.95
C ASN A 10 -14.90 6.21 8.17
N ILE A 11 -15.10 6.31 6.86
CA ILE A 11 -15.34 5.15 5.99
C ILE A 11 -14.03 4.45 5.61
N VAL A 12 -13.01 5.21 5.21
CA VAL A 12 -11.81 4.65 4.56
C VAL A 12 -10.75 4.23 5.58
N LEU A 13 -10.58 4.98 6.67
CA LEU A 13 -9.56 4.71 7.70
C LEU A 13 -9.66 3.30 8.32
N PRO A 14 -10.84 2.79 8.72
CA PRO A 14 -10.95 1.44 9.27
C PRO A 14 -10.47 0.36 8.29
N ILE A 15 -10.71 0.55 7.00
CA ILE A 15 -10.30 -0.38 5.93
C ILE A 15 -8.77 -0.36 5.76
N ILE A 16 -8.17 0.84 5.81
CA ILE A 16 -6.70 1.00 5.75
C ILE A 16 -6.04 0.32 6.96
N VAL A 17 -6.56 0.57 8.14
CA VAL A 17 -6.06 -0.02 9.40
C VAL A 17 -6.16 -1.55 9.36
N ASP A 18 -7.26 -2.12 8.88
CA ASP A 18 -7.43 -3.56 8.72
C ASP A 18 -6.44 -4.15 7.70
N GLN A 19 -6.19 -3.45 6.59
CA GLN A 19 -5.20 -3.87 5.60
C GLN A 19 -3.78 -3.84 6.18
N ASN A 20 -3.40 -2.80 6.91
CA ASN A 20 -2.13 -2.72 7.61
C ASN A 20 -1.99 -3.82 8.69
N ARG A 21 -3.06 -4.13 9.42
CA ARG A 21 -3.08 -5.25 10.40
C ARG A 21 -2.78 -6.59 9.72
N LYS A 22 -3.42 -6.88 8.58
CA LYS A 22 -3.15 -8.08 7.79
C LYS A 22 -1.66 -8.16 7.39
N ILE A 23 -1.08 -7.05 6.98
CA ILE A 23 0.34 -6.98 6.62
C ILE A 23 1.24 -7.25 7.82
N ILE A 24 0.94 -6.71 9.00
CA ILE A 24 1.71 -6.97 10.23
C ILE A 24 1.72 -8.46 10.55
N VAL A 25 0.59 -9.14 10.45
CA VAL A 25 0.50 -10.59 10.68
C VAL A 25 1.36 -11.38 9.69
N LEU A 26 1.32 -11.03 8.40
CA LEU A 26 2.17 -11.65 7.38
C LEU A 26 3.66 -11.43 7.66
N ARG A 27 4.02 -10.21 8.04
CA ARG A 27 5.42 -9.87 8.40
C ARG A 27 5.90 -10.65 9.59
N GLN A 28 5.11 -10.75 10.65
CA GLN A 28 5.50 -11.49 11.85
C GLN A 28 5.82 -12.95 11.50
N ARG A 29 4.95 -13.60 10.73
CA ARG A 29 5.19 -14.98 10.30
C ARG A 29 6.45 -15.13 9.42
N LEU A 30 6.77 -14.14 8.59
CA LEU A 30 8.02 -14.12 7.82
C LEU A 30 9.24 -13.97 8.73
N ILE A 31 9.17 -13.10 9.74
CA ILE A 31 10.24 -12.90 10.73
C ILE A 31 10.48 -14.19 11.52
N ASP A 32 9.42 -14.84 11.98
CA ASP A 32 9.50 -16.11 12.70
C ASP A 32 10.13 -17.21 11.83
N SER A 33 9.72 -17.29 10.56
CA SER A 33 10.30 -18.22 9.58
C SER A 33 11.79 -17.96 9.37
N LYS A 34 12.21 -16.68 9.28
CA LYS A 34 13.61 -16.28 9.15
C LYS A 34 14.42 -16.66 10.38
N ASN A 35 13.90 -16.36 11.59
CA ASN A 35 14.55 -16.71 12.84
C ASN A 35 14.71 -18.23 12.99
N TYR A 36 13.73 -19.01 12.56
CA TYR A 36 13.79 -20.48 12.57
C TYR A 36 14.89 -21.02 11.64
N LEU A 37 15.03 -20.44 10.44
CA LEU A 37 16.10 -20.78 9.50
C LEU A 37 17.49 -20.39 10.06
N ASN A 38 17.62 -19.24 10.72
CA ASN A 38 18.88 -18.78 11.32
C ASN A 38 19.36 -19.70 12.45
N GLN A 39 18.47 -20.51 13.06
CA GLN A 39 18.79 -21.57 14.02
C GLN A 39 19.18 -22.90 13.35
N ASN A 40 19.47 -22.90 12.04
CA ASN A 40 19.74 -24.09 11.22
C ASN A 40 18.62 -25.14 11.22
N LYS A 41 17.36 -24.71 11.44
CA LYS A 41 16.18 -25.58 11.41
C LYS A 41 15.53 -25.55 10.02
N THR A 42 14.79 -26.58 9.70
CA THR A 42 14.09 -26.71 8.41
C THR A 42 12.63 -26.27 8.56
N LEU A 43 12.17 -25.36 7.69
CA LEU A 43 10.78 -24.92 7.68
C LEU A 43 9.80 -26.06 7.42
N SER A 44 8.64 -25.99 8.06
CA SER A 44 7.52 -26.87 7.78
C SER A 44 7.06 -26.76 6.32
N GLN A 45 6.40 -27.79 5.82
CA GLN A 45 5.79 -27.75 4.47
C GLN A 45 4.80 -26.57 4.34
N THR A 46 4.01 -26.32 5.39
CA THR A 46 3.05 -25.21 5.43
C THR A 46 3.74 -23.84 5.27
N ASP A 47 4.89 -23.62 5.95
CA ASP A 47 5.61 -22.36 5.84
C ASP A 47 6.32 -22.20 4.49
N GLN A 48 6.80 -23.31 3.91
CA GLN A 48 7.36 -23.26 2.55
C GLN A 48 6.30 -22.87 1.52
N VAL A 49 5.10 -23.42 1.59
CA VAL A 49 3.96 -23.07 0.72
C VAL A 49 3.53 -21.61 0.96
N PHE A 50 3.45 -21.18 2.21
CA PHE A 50 3.13 -19.79 2.58
C PHE A 50 4.12 -18.80 1.94
N ILE A 51 5.42 -19.01 2.10
CA ILE A 51 6.47 -18.15 1.51
C ILE A 51 6.38 -18.14 0.00
N LYS A 52 6.17 -19.31 -0.64
CA LYS A 52 6.01 -19.41 -2.10
C LYS A 52 4.80 -18.62 -2.61
N ASN A 53 3.67 -18.71 -1.93
CA ASN A 53 2.45 -17.97 -2.31
C ASN A 53 2.65 -16.47 -2.15
N LEU A 54 3.30 -16.02 -1.07
CA LEU A 54 3.66 -14.61 -0.90
C LEU A 54 4.63 -14.13 -1.97
N ALA A 55 5.65 -14.92 -2.29
CA ALA A 55 6.60 -14.57 -3.34
C ALA A 55 5.90 -14.35 -4.69
N THR A 56 4.93 -15.20 -5.02
CA THR A 56 4.09 -15.02 -6.22
C THR A 56 3.25 -13.74 -6.12
N LYS A 57 2.53 -13.55 -5.00
CA LYS A 57 1.64 -12.38 -4.81
C LYS A 57 2.40 -11.05 -4.83
N TYR A 58 3.62 -11.02 -4.29
CA TYR A 58 4.45 -9.82 -4.17
C TYR A 58 5.58 -9.74 -5.20
N SER A 59 5.52 -10.55 -6.26
CA SER A 59 6.45 -10.53 -7.40
C SER A 59 7.92 -10.71 -7.01
N VAL A 60 8.19 -11.51 -5.98
CA VAL A 60 9.55 -11.84 -5.53
C VAL A 60 10.04 -13.11 -6.23
N THR A 61 11.20 -13.03 -6.89
CA THR A 61 11.82 -14.15 -7.57
C THR A 61 12.30 -15.22 -6.59
N THR A 62 11.94 -16.49 -6.86
CA THR A 62 12.33 -17.63 -6.02
C THR A 62 13.33 -18.59 -6.68
N LYS A 63 13.48 -18.51 -8.01
CA LYS A 63 14.31 -19.45 -8.79
C LYS A 63 15.80 -19.29 -8.43
N ASN A 64 16.43 -20.40 -8.05
CA ASN A 64 17.86 -20.48 -7.71
C ASN A 64 18.28 -19.53 -6.55
N ARG A 65 17.42 -19.35 -5.55
CA ARG A 65 17.69 -18.48 -4.40
C ARG A 65 17.54 -19.21 -3.07
N HIS A 66 18.35 -18.79 -2.07
CA HIS A 66 18.20 -19.25 -0.70
C HIS A 66 16.90 -18.73 -0.06
N LYS A 67 16.27 -19.54 0.79
CA LYS A 67 15.00 -19.16 1.45
C LYS A 67 15.11 -17.89 2.28
N ILE A 68 16.26 -17.65 2.91
CA ILE A 68 16.53 -16.44 3.70
C ILE A 68 16.50 -15.19 2.80
N ASP A 69 17.09 -15.25 1.61
CA ASP A 69 17.11 -14.12 0.68
C ASP A 69 15.71 -13.80 0.15
N ILE A 70 14.91 -14.84 -0.14
CA ILE A 70 13.51 -14.68 -0.53
C ILE A 70 12.72 -14.00 0.58
N ILE A 71 12.90 -14.42 1.85
CA ILE A 71 12.23 -13.81 3.00
C ILE A 71 12.68 -12.37 3.20
N ASN A 72 13.96 -12.05 3.02
CA ASN A 72 14.47 -10.69 3.12
C ASN A 72 13.81 -9.77 2.09
N ASP A 73 13.69 -10.19 0.84
CA ASP A 73 13.03 -9.40 -0.20
C ASP A 73 11.51 -9.28 0.07
N LEU A 74 10.88 -10.33 0.56
CA LEU A 74 9.49 -10.27 1.00
C LEU A 74 9.30 -9.25 2.13
N LEU A 75 10.23 -9.16 3.08
CA LEU A 75 10.18 -8.20 4.18
C LEU A 75 10.43 -6.74 3.72
N ILE A 76 11.03 -6.51 2.56
CA ILE A 76 11.10 -5.19 1.92
C ILE A 76 9.77 -4.84 1.28
N SER A 77 9.17 -5.80 0.58
CA SER A 77 7.91 -5.61 -0.14
C SER A 77 6.70 -5.58 0.80
N ILE A 78 6.58 -6.56 1.69
CA ILE A 78 5.43 -6.70 2.59
C ILE A 78 5.65 -5.86 3.83
N ASP A 79 5.25 -4.59 3.78
CA ASP A 79 5.25 -3.70 4.92
C ASP A 79 4.08 -2.73 4.87
N ILE A 80 3.74 -2.17 6.04
CA ILE A 80 2.66 -1.19 6.17
C ILE A 80 2.95 0.07 5.37
N ILE A 81 1.88 0.76 5.02
CA ILE A 81 1.93 2.13 4.50
C ILE A 81 1.27 3.01 5.56
N PRO A 82 1.91 4.12 6.01
CA PRO A 82 1.30 5.03 6.98
C PRO A 82 -0.13 5.40 6.59
N ASN A 83 -1.04 5.37 7.56
CA ASN A 83 -2.45 5.63 7.31
C ASN A 83 -2.68 7.01 6.70
N SER A 84 -1.90 8.00 7.13
CA SER A 84 -1.92 9.38 6.62
C SER A 84 -1.62 9.44 5.12
N ILE A 85 -0.63 8.69 4.64
CA ILE A 85 -0.26 8.64 3.22
C ILE A 85 -1.40 8.03 2.40
N VAL A 86 -1.93 6.88 2.84
CA VAL A 86 -3.02 6.19 2.12
C VAL A 86 -4.27 7.06 2.06
N LEU A 87 -4.65 7.71 3.18
CA LEU A 87 -5.78 8.63 3.23
C LEU A 87 -5.60 9.83 2.30
N ALA A 88 -4.41 10.45 2.31
CA ALA A 88 -4.12 11.62 1.48
C ALA A 88 -4.19 11.29 -0.02
N GLN A 89 -3.58 10.17 -0.44
CA GLN A 89 -3.66 9.73 -1.83
C GLN A 89 -5.09 9.36 -2.23
N ALA A 90 -5.82 8.61 -1.39
CA ALA A 90 -7.24 8.30 -1.64
C ALA A 90 -8.10 9.57 -1.74
N ALA A 91 -7.87 10.56 -0.85
CA ALA A 91 -8.57 11.84 -0.87
C ALA A 91 -8.28 12.65 -2.15
N ASN A 92 -7.01 12.72 -2.56
CA ASN A 92 -6.59 13.42 -3.77
C ASN A 92 -7.22 12.78 -5.02
N GLU A 93 -7.03 11.48 -5.22
CA GLU A 93 -7.45 10.75 -6.41
C GLU A 93 -8.99 10.66 -6.55
N SER A 94 -9.71 10.58 -5.43
CA SER A 94 -11.17 10.43 -5.43
C SER A 94 -11.93 11.74 -5.22
N GLY A 95 -11.23 12.86 -4.98
CA GLY A 95 -11.85 14.11 -4.57
C GLY A 95 -12.62 13.97 -3.25
N TRP A 96 -11.99 13.33 -2.24
CA TRP A 96 -12.62 12.98 -0.97
C TRP A 96 -13.87 12.10 -1.18
N GLY A 97 -13.78 11.10 -2.04
CA GLY A 97 -14.85 10.15 -2.33
C GLY A 97 -15.98 10.70 -3.21
N SER A 98 -15.88 11.93 -3.72
CA SER A 98 -16.95 12.57 -4.51
C SER A 98 -16.87 12.29 -6.01
N SER A 99 -15.76 11.75 -6.50
CA SER A 99 -15.63 11.45 -7.92
C SER A 99 -16.59 10.33 -8.35
N ARG A 100 -17.02 10.37 -9.61
CA ARG A 100 -17.84 9.31 -10.19
C ARG A 100 -17.20 7.93 -10.04
N PHE A 101 -15.88 7.84 -10.20
CA PHE A 101 -15.17 6.56 -10.07
C PHE A 101 -15.19 6.03 -8.63
N ALA A 102 -15.15 6.91 -7.64
CA ALA A 102 -15.27 6.51 -6.24
C ALA A 102 -16.69 6.05 -5.90
N THR A 103 -17.71 6.81 -6.33
CA THR A 103 -19.11 6.58 -5.93
C THR A 103 -19.76 5.41 -6.66
N GLU A 104 -19.49 5.24 -7.97
CA GLU A 104 -20.13 4.20 -8.78
C GLU A 104 -19.29 2.91 -8.85
N PHE A 105 -17.96 3.01 -8.68
CA PHE A 105 -17.02 1.93 -9.01
C PHE A 105 -16.03 1.58 -7.91
N ASN A 106 -16.15 2.18 -6.72
CA ASN A 106 -15.26 1.99 -5.57
C ASN A 106 -13.76 2.21 -5.90
N ALA A 107 -13.44 3.01 -6.92
CA ALA A 107 -12.08 3.26 -7.38
C ALA A 107 -11.51 4.50 -6.70
N LEU A 108 -10.85 4.32 -5.55
CA LEU A 108 -10.34 5.43 -4.73
C LEU A 108 -8.98 5.96 -5.19
N PHE A 109 -8.18 5.18 -5.94
CA PHE A 109 -6.75 5.47 -6.18
C PHE A 109 -6.41 5.70 -7.66
N GLY A 110 -7.39 5.79 -8.54
CA GLY A 110 -7.16 6.07 -9.95
C GLY A 110 -6.31 5.01 -10.69
N GLU A 111 -6.27 3.77 -10.19
CA GLU A 111 -5.45 2.71 -10.79
C GLU A 111 -5.89 2.39 -12.22
N TYR A 112 -4.92 2.21 -13.12
CA TYR A 112 -5.17 1.81 -14.49
C TYR A 112 -5.10 0.29 -14.67
N THR A 113 -5.84 -0.20 -15.66
CA THR A 113 -5.79 -1.59 -16.13
C THR A 113 -5.92 -1.64 -17.66
N TYR A 114 -5.43 -2.73 -18.25
CA TYR A 114 -5.70 -3.08 -19.65
C TYR A 114 -6.68 -4.25 -19.78
N ASP A 115 -7.11 -4.81 -18.65
CA ASP A 115 -8.09 -5.90 -18.60
C ASP A 115 -9.51 -5.32 -18.65
N ILE A 116 -10.23 -5.63 -19.75
CA ILE A 116 -11.60 -5.17 -19.97
C ILE A 116 -12.60 -5.72 -18.94
N ASN A 117 -12.27 -6.83 -18.27
CA ASN A 117 -13.15 -7.45 -17.29
C ASN A 117 -13.17 -6.72 -15.95
N ASN A 118 -12.19 -5.83 -15.70
CA ASN A 118 -12.10 -5.07 -14.45
C ASN A 118 -11.79 -3.58 -14.68
N GLY A 119 -12.01 -3.09 -15.91
CA GLY A 119 -11.71 -1.71 -16.29
C GLY A 119 -12.88 -0.99 -16.95
N ILE A 120 -12.97 0.31 -16.71
CA ILE A 120 -13.96 1.23 -17.25
C ILE A 120 -13.28 2.28 -18.10
N ILE A 121 -13.88 2.59 -19.25
CA ILE A 121 -13.36 3.63 -20.14
C ILE A 121 -13.53 5.00 -19.45
N PRO A 122 -12.45 5.77 -19.22
CA PRO A 122 -12.55 7.14 -18.74
C PRO A 122 -13.34 8.00 -19.73
N ALA A 123 -14.31 8.79 -19.24
CA ALA A 123 -15.16 9.64 -20.09
C ALA A 123 -14.35 10.67 -20.93
N ARG A 124 -13.16 11.04 -20.45
CA ARG A 124 -12.25 11.98 -21.13
C ARG A 124 -10.93 11.31 -21.55
N ARG A 125 -11.01 10.02 -22.00
CA ARG A 125 -9.83 9.34 -22.48
C ARG A 125 -9.27 10.01 -23.73
N GLU A 126 -7.99 10.37 -23.71
CA GLU A 126 -7.29 10.92 -24.87
C GLU A 126 -7.32 9.95 -26.05
N GLU A 127 -7.42 10.48 -27.27
CA GLU A 127 -7.43 9.68 -28.49
C GLU A 127 -6.12 8.86 -28.60
N GLY A 128 -6.25 7.57 -28.91
CA GLY A 128 -5.11 6.64 -29.02
C GLY A 128 -4.71 5.96 -27.71
N LYS A 129 -5.14 6.42 -26.54
CA LYS A 129 -4.86 5.72 -25.27
C LYS A 129 -5.82 4.54 -25.07
N LYS A 130 -5.28 3.39 -24.62
CA LYS A 130 -6.03 2.12 -24.42
C LYS A 130 -6.27 1.78 -22.95
N HIS A 131 -5.71 2.54 -22.01
CA HIS A 131 -5.88 2.26 -20.59
C HIS A 131 -7.32 2.48 -20.14
N LEU A 132 -7.73 1.68 -19.16
CA LEU A 132 -9.01 1.74 -18.47
C LEU A 132 -8.75 2.13 -17.01
N VAL A 133 -9.72 2.74 -16.35
CA VAL A 133 -9.70 2.91 -14.89
C VAL A 133 -10.22 1.62 -14.27
N LYS A 134 -9.45 1.06 -13.34
CA LYS A 134 -9.79 -0.18 -12.65
C LYS A 134 -10.98 0.06 -11.72
N TYR A 135 -11.96 -0.82 -11.74
CA TYR A 135 -13.11 -0.79 -10.83
C TYR A 135 -13.06 -1.95 -9.82
N PHE A 136 -13.76 -1.80 -8.73
CA PHE A 136 -13.76 -2.75 -7.64
C PHE A 136 -15.17 -3.07 -7.15
N LYS A 137 -15.37 -4.30 -6.64
CA LYS A 137 -16.66 -4.70 -6.05
C LYS A 137 -16.92 -3.98 -4.72
N THR A 138 -15.86 -3.68 -3.98
CA THR A 138 -15.92 -3.01 -2.67
C THR A 138 -14.72 -2.08 -2.49
N ILE A 139 -14.83 -1.11 -1.57
CA ILE A 139 -13.73 -0.20 -1.22
C ILE A 139 -12.53 -0.97 -0.67
N ASP A 140 -12.73 -2.05 0.10
CA ASP A 140 -11.63 -2.89 0.62
C ASP A 140 -10.75 -3.44 -0.51
N LYS A 141 -11.37 -3.82 -1.64
CA LYS A 141 -10.62 -4.33 -2.80
C LYS A 141 -9.83 -3.26 -3.50
N SER A 142 -10.31 -2.02 -3.50
CA SER A 142 -9.54 -0.86 -3.98
C SER A 142 -8.33 -0.61 -3.08
N VAL A 143 -8.52 -0.60 -1.76
CA VAL A 143 -7.42 -0.44 -0.79
C VAL A 143 -6.42 -1.60 -0.90
N GLU A 144 -6.87 -2.87 -0.96
CA GLU A 144 -5.99 -4.02 -1.14
C GLU A 144 -5.15 -3.89 -2.42
N SER A 145 -5.77 -3.50 -3.54
CA SER A 145 -5.09 -3.32 -4.81
C SER A 145 -4.02 -2.23 -4.74
N TYR A 146 -4.34 -1.09 -4.14
CA TYR A 146 -3.39 0.00 -3.92
C TYR A 146 -2.18 -0.48 -3.09
N PHE A 147 -2.41 -1.20 -1.97
CA PHE A 147 -1.31 -1.74 -1.15
C PHE A 147 -0.42 -2.70 -1.95
N ILE A 148 -0.99 -3.58 -2.77
CA ILE A 148 -0.22 -4.45 -3.64
C ILE A 148 0.59 -3.62 -4.64
N ASN A 149 0.00 -2.62 -5.27
CA ASN A 149 0.69 -1.76 -6.23
C ASN A 149 1.91 -1.07 -5.60
N ILE A 150 1.77 -0.35 -4.49
CA ILE A 150 2.89 0.32 -3.81
C ILE A 150 3.94 -0.70 -3.34
N ASN A 151 3.51 -1.86 -2.91
CA ASN A 151 4.38 -2.90 -2.36
C ASN A 151 5.07 -3.78 -3.42
N THR A 152 4.67 -3.71 -4.70
CA THR A 152 5.24 -4.57 -5.74
C THR A 152 5.77 -3.82 -6.95
N HIS A 153 5.13 -2.74 -7.37
CA HIS A 153 5.48 -2.08 -8.62
C HIS A 153 6.88 -1.44 -8.55
N PHE A 154 7.68 -1.62 -9.60
CA PHE A 154 9.07 -1.17 -9.63
C PHE A 154 9.25 0.34 -9.40
N ALA A 155 8.30 1.17 -9.83
CA ALA A 155 8.32 2.62 -9.64
C ALA A 155 8.44 3.03 -8.16
N TYR A 156 7.93 2.20 -7.23
CA TYR A 156 7.95 2.48 -5.79
C TYR A 156 9.08 1.75 -5.03
N ASP A 157 10.10 1.28 -5.73
CA ASP A 157 11.24 0.61 -5.11
C ASP A 157 11.99 1.52 -4.11
N LYS A 158 12.16 2.81 -4.46
CA LYS A 158 12.78 3.81 -3.57
C LYS A 158 11.97 4.00 -2.28
N PHE A 159 10.64 4.05 -2.38
CA PHE A 159 9.73 4.13 -1.22
C PHE A 159 9.93 2.93 -0.29
N ARG A 160 9.91 1.70 -0.83
CA ARG A 160 10.09 0.46 -0.05
C ARG A 160 11.45 0.39 0.63
N LYS A 161 12.53 0.78 -0.06
CA LYS A 161 13.89 0.82 0.50
C LYS A 161 14.01 1.83 1.62
N LEU A 162 13.49 3.04 1.45
CA LEU A 162 13.50 4.06 2.51
C LEU A 162 12.67 3.61 3.71
N ARG A 163 11.46 3.07 3.48
CA ARG A 163 10.60 2.51 4.53
C ARG A 163 11.34 1.44 5.36
N LYS A 164 12.06 0.54 4.68
CA LYS A 164 12.89 -0.45 5.38
C LYS A 164 13.99 0.20 6.24
N ILE A 165 14.71 1.19 5.72
CA ILE A 165 15.75 1.91 6.47
C ILE A 165 15.17 2.57 7.73
N ILE A 166 14.01 3.21 7.62
CA ILE A 166 13.32 3.85 8.75
C ILE A 166 12.94 2.79 9.79
N ARG A 167 12.36 1.68 9.36
CA ARG A 167 11.97 0.58 10.23
C ARG A 167 13.18 -0.03 10.96
N ASP A 168 14.30 -0.26 10.26
CA ASP A 168 15.51 -0.86 10.85
C ASP A 168 16.13 0.05 11.91
N LYS A 169 15.94 1.38 11.81
CA LYS A 169 16.54 2.33 12.76
C LYS A 169 15.72 2.52 14.03
N ASN A 170 14.42 2.69 13.93
CA ASN A 170 13.60 3.11 15.07
C ASN A 170 12.16 2.56 15.07
N ASN A 171 11.80 1.76 14.08
CA ASN A 171 10.48 1.17 13.90
C ASN A 171 9.29 2.18 13.93
N SER A 172 9.56 3.47 13.70
CA SER A 172 8.59 4.57 13.73
C SER A 172 8.62 5.35 12.41
N PHE A 173 7.44 5.70 11.90
CA PHE A 173 7.26 6.48 10.67
C PHE A 173 6.92 7.95 10.99
N ASN A 174 7.60 8.57 11.96
CA ASN A 174 7.28 9.91 12.46
C ASN A 174 7.45 11.03 11.41
N ASN A 175 8.25 10.80 10.37
CA ASN A 175 8.41 11.75 9.26
C ASN A 175 7.89 11.13 7.96
N VAL A 176 6.59 11.25 7.75
CA VAL A 176 5.91 10.70 6.56
C VAL A 176 6.29 11.45 5.28
N ASP A 177 6.68 12.73 5.37
CA ASP A 177 7.02 13.56 4.20
C ASP A 177 8.18 12.95 3.41
N LEU A 178 9.19 12.38 4.11
CA LEU A 178 10.30 11.67 3.47
C LEU A 178 9.84 10.45 2.65
N LEU A 179 8.76 9.78 3.08
CA LEU A 179 8.18 8.66 2.36
C LEU A 179 7.35 9.14 1.18
N VAL A 180 6.56 10.20 1.35
CA VAL A 180 5.76 10.83 0.28
C VAL A 180 6.65 11.29 -0.87
N ASP A 181 7.82 11.87 -0.56
CA ASP A 181 8.83 12.27 -1.56
C ASP A 181 9.28 11.10 -2.49
N LYS A 182 9.12 9.85 -2.07
CA LYS A 182 9.44 8.67 -2.88
C LYS A 182 8.24 8.09 -3.63
N LEU A 183 7.12 8.80 -3.65
CA LEU A 183 5.91 8.51 -4.43
C LEU A 183 5.74 9.44 -5.64
N ASP A 184 6.81 10.12 -6.05
CA ASP A 184 6.89 11.02 -7.21
C ASP A 184 6.37 10.37 -8.51
N ALA A 185 6.60 9.07 -8.67
CA ALA A 185 6.15 8.30 -9.83
C ALA A 185 4.64 7.95 -9.83
N TYR A 186 3.86 8.38 -8.80
CA TYR A 186 2.43 8.05 -8.72
C TYR A 186 1.59 8.86 -9.72
N ALA A 187 1.98 10.09 -9.99
CA ALA A 187 1.32 10.96 -10.97
C ALA A 187 2.33 11.63 -11.88
N VAL A 188 1.86 12.12 -13.02
CA VAL A 188 2.69 12.85 -14.00
C VAL A 188 2.93 14.30 -13.58
N ASN A 189 2.14 14.80 -12.61
CA ASN A 189 2.24 16.18 -12.13
C ASN A 189 3.43 16.33 -11.17
N ASP A 190 4.35 17.24 -11.47
CA ASP A 190 5.53 17.54 -10.64
C ASP A 190 5.16 18.08 -9.24
N GLU A 191 3.97 18.69 -9.08
CA GLU A 191 3.46 19.19 -7.81
C GLU A 191 2.80 18.10 -6.94
N TYR A 192 2.74 16.85 -7.41
CA TYR A 192 1.99 15.77 -6.75
C TYR A 192 2.43 15.54 -5.30
N VAL A 193 3.74 15.50 -5.07
CA VAL A 193 4.33 15.30 -3.74
C VAL A 193 3.89 16.41 -2.79
N ASP A 194 3.98 17.67 -3.22
CA ASP A 194 3.60 18.83 -2.42
C ASP A 194 2.09 18.83 -2.10
N ILE A 195 1.26 18.43 -3.05
CA ILE A 195 -0.19 18.29 -2.85
C ILE A 195 -0.48 17.24 -1.77
N ILE A 196 0.14 16.06 -1.83
CA ILE A 196 -0.07 15.00 -0.84
C ILE A 196 0.41 15.44 0.54
N ILE A 197 1.58 16.08 0.63
CA ILE A 197 2.11 16.63 1.90
C ILE A 197 1.13 17.68 2.47
N SER A 198 0.64 18.61 1.65
CA SER A 198 -0.34 19.62 2.08
C SER A 198 -1.63 18.97 2.59
N ILE A 199 -2.16 17.95 1.90
CA ILE A 199 -3.36 17.24 2.36
C ILE A 199 -3.12 16.58 3.72
N ILE A 200 -1.95 15.99 3.95
CA ILE A 200 -1.59 15.35 5.23
C ILE A 200 -1.58 16.40 6.35
N HIS A 201 -0.88 17.52 6.15
CA HIS A 201 -0.70 18.54 7.18
C HIS A 201 -1.98 19.34 7.42
N ASP A 202 -2.65 19.84 6.36
CA ASP A 202 -3.87 20.67 6.48
C ASP A 202 -5.05 19.93 7.12
N ASN A 203 -5.04 18.60 7.11
CA ASN A 203 -6.08 17.77 7.70
C ASN A 203 -5.57 16.94 8.89
N GLU A 204 -4.38 17.22 9.40
CA GLU A 204 -3.76 16.56 10.57
C GLU A 204 -3.78 15.02 10.50
N LEU A 205 -3.60 14.45 9.28
CA LEU A 205 -3.80 13.02 9.05
C LEU A 205 -2.77 12.14 9.78
N THR A 206 -1.61 12.68 10.17
CA THR A 206 -0.57 11.93 10.92
C THR A 206 -1.06 11.44 12.28
N GLN A 207 -2.11 12.05 12.87
CA GLN A 207 -2.73 11.57 14.09
C GLN A 207 -3.23 10.11 13.98
N TYR A 208 -3.55 9.67 12.77
CA TYR A 208 -4.05 8.33 12.49
C TYR A 208 -2.95 7.27 12.35
N ASP A 209 -1.68 7.66 12.21
CA ASP A 209 -0.56 6.72 12.06
C ASP A 209 -0.25 5.97 13.36
N ASN A 210 -0.54 6.57 14.51
CA ASN A 210 -0.34 5.95 15.82
C ASN A 210 -1.32 4.80 16.14
N ILE A 211 -2.42 4.68 15.41
CA ILE A 211 -3.40 3.59 15.61
C ILE A 211 -2.74 2.22 15.43
N LEU A 212 -1.72 2.12 14.58
CA LEU A 212 -0.98 0.87 14.35
C LEU A 212 -0.07 0.48 15.52
N SER A 213 0.46 1.42 16.29
CA SER A 213 1.30 1.14 17.46
C SER A 213 0.51 0.49 18.59
N LEU A 214 -0.79 0.78 18.71
CA LEU A 214 -1.68 0.18 19.69
C LEU A 214 -2.02 -1.28 19.39
N LEU A 215 -1.86 -1.71 18.14
CA LEU A 215 -2.17 -3.08 17.68
C LEU A 215 -0.98 -4.05 17.83
N THR A 216 0.21 -3.55 18.07
CA THR A 216 1.43 -4.36 18.26
C THR A 216 1.72 -4.67 19.73
N ILE A 217 0.93 -4.15 20.68
CA ILE A 217 1.14 -4.29 22.13
C ILE A 217 0.16 -5.32 22.76
N SER A 218 -0.75 -5.88 21.98
CA SER A 218 -1.69 -6.95 22.41
C SER A 218 -1.33 -8.31 21.74
#